data_6cfd75176392e8ac91455b79dca69581
#
_entry.id   6cfd75176392e8ac91455b79dca69581
#
_cell.length_a   1.000
_cell.length_b   1.000
_cell.length_c   1.000
_cell.angle_alpha   90.00
_cell.angle_beta   90.00
_cell.angle_gamma   90.00
#
_symmetry.space_group_name_H-M   'P 1'
#
loop_
_entity.id
_entity.type
_entity.pdbx_description
1 polymer ?
#
loop_
_entity_poly.entity_id
_entity_poly.type
_entity_poly.pdbx_seq_one_letter_code
_entity_poly.pdbx_strand_id
1 'polypeptide(L)'
;MIYGGHHAVKNVSLDITRGEVVAIVGPSGAGKSTLLRAINMLEQPSSGTLEVGAIRFSVDRNLSAGELLSLRRSTGMVFQSFNLFPHMTVQRNISLPQMRVLGRTKEQADARTAQLLERVHLTDKAQAYPARLSGGQQQRIAIARALALDPKVMLFDEATSALDPELGLEVLAVMRELAQEGMTMIIVTHEIAFAADVADRVIVMANGEIIEQGPPDAVIRNPSSPRTRQFFRAVVDRR
;
A
#
# COMPACT_ATOMS: atom_id res chain seq x y z
N MET A 1 7.08 -8.34 -16.16
CA MET A 1 6.39 -7.15 -16.71
C MET A 1 7.37 -6.40 -17.58
N ILE A 2 7.00 -6.06 -18.80
CA ILE A 2 7.92 -5.53 -19.82
C ILE A 2 7.37 -4.19 -20.33
N TYR A 3 8.20 -3.13 -20.29
CA TYR A 3 7.90 -1.82 -20.83
C TYR A 3 8.99 -1.44 -21.85
N GLY A 4 8.61 -1.21 -23.11
CA GLY A 4 9.58 -0.80 -24.15
C GLY A 4 10.83 -1.71 -24.26
N GLY A 5 10.67 -3.00 -24.03
CA GLY A 5 11.79 -3.97 -24.00
C GLY A 5 12.52 -4.07 -22.65
N HIS A 6 12.19 -3.24 -21.65
CA HIS A 6 12.78 -3.30 -20.32
C HIS A 6 11.91 -4.14 -19.37
N HIS A 7 12.51 -5.10 -18.68
CA HIS A 7 11.83 -5.94 -17.68
C HIS A 7 11.78 -5.23 -16.33
N ALA A 8 10.65 -4.61 -16.01
CA ALA A 8 10.45 -3.92 -14.73
C ALA A 8 10.30 -4.88 -13.54
N VAL A 9 9.69 -6.06 -13.76
CA VAL A 9 9.60 -7.15 -12.77
C VAL A 9 9.84 -8.48 -13.48
N LYS A 10 10.71 -9.33 -12.91
CA LYS A 10 11.17 -10.59 -13.49
C LYS A 10 11.02 -11.73 -12.49
N ASN A 11 10.23 -12.74 -12.85
CA ASN A 11 10.14 -14.01 -12.11
C ASN A 11 10.01 -13.86 -10.59
N VAL A 12 9.16 -12.93 -10.14
CA VAL A 12 8.88 -12.72 -8.72
C VAL A 12 7.74 -13.63 -8.29
N SER A 13 7.99 -14.45 -7.27
CA SER A 13 6.99 -15.22 -6.54
C SER A 13 6.96 -14.76 -5.09
N LEU A 14 5.77 -14.51 -4.56
CA LEU A 14 5.59 -13.96 -3.22
C LEU A 14 4.31 -14.54 -2.60
N ASP A 15 4.48 -15.18 -1.45
CA ASP A 15 3.38 -15.65 -0.61
C ASP A 15 3.32 -14.78 0.65
N ILE A 16 2.12 -14.34 1.02
CA ILE A 16 1.90 -13.48 2.19
C ILE A 16 0.78 -14.09 3.02
N THR A 17 1.05 -14.29 4.30
CA THR A 17 0.08 -14.85 5.23
C THR A 17 -0.87 -13.77 5.76
N ARG A 18 -2.05 -14.18 6.19
CA ARG A 18 -3.02 -13.24 6.79
C ARG A 18 -2.43 -12.63 8.07
N GLY A 19 -2.50 -11.31 8.18
CA GLY A 19 -1.96 -10.54 9.28
C GLY A 19 -0.47 -10.19 9.12
N GLU A 20 0.22 -10.73 8.11
CA GLU A 20 1.62 -10.43 7.85
C GLU A 20 1.79 -9.02 7.28
N VAL A 21 2.78 -8.31 7.79
CA VAL A 21 3.25 -7.02 7.26
C VAL A 21 4.56 -7.23 6.50
N VAL A 22 4.52 -7.00 5.19
CA VAL A 22 5.69 -7.14 4.31
C VAL A 22 6.13 -5.76 3.83
N ALA A 23 7.37 -5.39 4.13
CA ALA A 23 7.98 -4.17 3.60
C ALA A 23 8.86 -4.49 2.37
N ILE A 24 8.63 -3.77 1.27
CA ILE A 24 9.42 -3.88 0.04
C ILE A 24 10.29 -2.64 -0.08
N VAL A 25 11.60 -2.83 -0.07
CA VAL A 25 12.61 -1.77 -0.14
C VAL A 25 13.57 -2.01 -1.31
N GLY A 26 14.36 -1.01 -1.67
CA GLY A 26 15.34 -1.11 -2.75
C GLY A 26 15.52 0.21 -3.50
N PRO A 27 16.50 0.32 -4.40
CA PRO A 27 16.78 1.54 -5.15
C PRO A 27 15.60 1.96 -6.03
N SER A 28 15.60 3.24 -6.44
CA SER A 28 14.64 3.74 -7.44
C SER A 28 14.78 2.96 -8.74
N GLY A 29 13.67 2.66 -9.40
CA GLY A 29 13.64 1.84 -10.60
C GLY A 29 13.79 0.32 -10.38
N ALA A 30 13.82 -0.16 -9.12
CA ALA A 30 13.93 -1.60 -8.83
C ALA A 30 12.68 -2.42 -9.16
N GLY A 31 11.56 -1.78 -9.53
CA GLY A 31 10.31 -2.46 -9.85
C GLY A 31 9.32 -2.59 -8.69
N LYS A 32 9.59 -1.97 -7.52
CA LYS A 32 8.76 -2.08 -6.30
C LYS A 32 7.30 -1.67 -6.52
N SER A 33 7.07 -0.44 -6.98
CA SER A 33 5.72 0.08 -7.25
C SER A 33 5.03 -0.69 -8.37
N THR A 34 5.79 -1.12 -9.39
CA THR A 34 5.28 -1.97 -10.48
C THR A 34 4.77 -3.31 -9.94
N LEU A 35 5.54 -3.97 -9.06
CA LEU A 35 5.11 -5.20 -8.39
C LEU A 35 3.84 -4.97 -7.54
N LEU A 36 3.83 -3.90 -6.74
CA LEU A 36 2.68 -3.57 -5.90
C LEU A 36 1.41 -3.31 -6.73
N ARG A 37 1.53 -2.54 -7.82
CA ARG A 37 0.41 -2.23 -8.72
C ARG A 37 -0.06 -3.43 -9.54
N ALA A 38 0.80 -4.43 -9.72
CA ALA A 38 0.41 -5.69 -10.34
C ALA A 38 -0.54 -6.49 -9.45
N ILE A 39 -0.41 -6.41 -8.12
CA ILE A 39 -1.26 -7.14 -7.17
C ILE A 39 -2.75 -6.73 -7.27
N ASN A 40 -3.04 -5.46 -7.58
CA ASN A 40 -4.41 -5.00 -7.79
C ASN A 40 -4.77 -4.78 -9.27
N MET A 41 -3.92 -5.28 -10.18
CA MET A 41 -4.10 -5.18 -11.64
C MET A 41 -4.29 -3.72 -12.12
N LEU A 42 -3.61 -2.77 -11.53
CA LEU A 42 -3.42 -1.43 -12.10
C LEU A 42 -2.35 -1.47 -13.19
N GLU A 43 -1.37 -2.33 -13.02
CA GLU A 43 -0.41 -2.70 -14.05
C GLU A 43 -0.55 -4.19 -14.35
N GLN A 44 -0.76 -4.55 -15.61
CA GLN A 44 -1.01 -5.93 -15.98
C GLN A 44 0.31 -6.69 -16.14
N PRO A 45 0.55 -7.76 -15.36
CA PRO A 45 1.69 -8.64 -15.56
C PRO A 45 1.62 -9.37 -16.91
N SER A 46 2.77 -9.69 -17.48
CA SER A 46 2.85 -10.41 -18.76
C SER A 46 2.47 -11.89 -18.62
N SER A 47 2.70 -12.48 -17.45
CA SER A 47 2.39 -13.90 -17.15
C SER A 47 2.42 -14.13 -15.64
N GLY A 48 1.85 -15.24 -15.21
CA GLY A 48 1.84 -15.70 -13.82
C GLY A 48 0.44 -15.91 -13.26
N THR A 49 0.37 -16.11 -11.96
CA THR A 49 -0.89 -16.28 -11.21
C THR A 49 -0.95 -15.29 -10.08
N LEU A 50 -2.15 -14.79 -9.80
CA LEU A 50 -2.44 -13.96 -8.64
C LEU A 50 -3.52 -14.62 -7.81
N GLU A 51 -3.31 -14.67 -6.49
CA GLU A 51 -4.28 -15.17 -5.53
C GLU A 51 -4.43 -14.19 -4.37
N VAL A 52 -5.66 -13.79 -4.06
CA VAL A 52 -5.99 -12.93 -2.93
C VAL A 52 -7.21 -13.52 -2.21
N GLY A 53 -6.97 -14.21 -1.12
CA GLY A 53 -7.99 -14.97 -0.40
C GLY A 53 -8.57 -16.08 -1.27
N ALA A 54 -9.87 -16.05 -1.57
CA ALA A 54 -10.54 -17.03 -2.43
C ALA A 54 -10.47 -16.67 -3.94
N ILE A 55 -9.90 -15.54 -4.29
CA ILE A 55 -9.82 -15.06 -5.67
C ILE A 55 -8.51 -15.56 -6.27
N ARG A 56 -8.58 -16.36 -7.34
CA ARG A 56 -7.42 -16.87 -8.07
C ARG A 56 -7.64 -16.77 -9.57
N PHE A 57 -6.66 -16.23 -10.29
CA PHE A 57 -6.69 -16.18 -11.75
C PHE A 57 -5.28 -16.14 -12.34
N SER A 58 -5.17 -16.57 -13.60
CA SER A 58 -4.00 -16.33 -14.42
C SER A 58 -4.01 -14.91 -14.95
N VAL A 59 -2.86 -14.22 -14.92
CA VAL A 59 -2.75 -12.81 -15.32
C VAL A 59 -2.40 -12.62 -16.78
N ASP A 60 -2.14 -13.70 -17.51
CA ASP A 60 -1.80 -13.71 -18.96
C ASP A 60 -3.04 -13.54 -19.86
N ARG A 61 -4.23 -13.48 -19.29
CA ARG A 61 -5.49 -13.19 -19.96
C ARG A 61 -6.12 -11.88 -19.50
N ASN A 62 -6.96 -11.30 -20.31
CA ASN A 62 -7.78 -10.18 -19.88
C ASN A 62 -8.80 -10.64 -18.83
N LEU A 63 -8.82 -9.98 -17.69
CA LEU A 63 -9.80 -10.20 -16.64
C LEU A 63 -11.13 -9.52 -17.00
N SER A 64 -12.23 -10.14 -16.66
CA SER A 64 -13.55 -9.53 -16.76
C SER A 64 -13.68 -8.36 -15.76
N ALA A 65 -14.60 -7.44 -16.04
CA ALA A 65 -14.88 -6.33 -15.13
C ALA A 65 -15.28 -6.81 -13.72
N GLY A 66 -15.99 -7.95 -13.61
CA GLY A 66 -16.38 -8.55 -12.34
C GLY A 66 -15.19 -9.10 -11.55
N GLU A 67 -14.24 -9.76 -12.21
CA GLU A 67 -13.01 -10.25 -11.59
C GLU A 67 -12.14 -9.10 -11.08
N LEU A 68 -11.96 -8.05 -11.89
CA LEU A 68 -11.24 -6.85 -11.48
C LEU A 68 -11.91 -6.13 -10.31
N LEU A 69 -13.24 -6.02 -10.31
CA LEU A 69 -13.98 -5.43 -9.20
C LEU A 69 -13.80 -6.25 -7.92
N SER A 70 -13.91 -7.58 -7.99
CA SER A 70 -13.72 -8.50 -6.86
C SER A 70 -12.31 -8.39 -6.27
N LEU A 71 -11.28 -8.34 -7.13
CA LEU A 71 -9.90 -8.15 -6.72
C LEU A 71 -9.70 -6.80 -6.03
N ARG A 72 -10.12 -5.70 -6.68
CA ARG A 72 -9.95 -4.34 -6.17
C ARG A 72 -10.77 -4.06 -4.91
N ARG A 73 -11.84 -4.79 -4.69
CA ARG A 73 -12.58 -4.80 -3.43
C ARG A 73 -11.80 -5.49 -2.31
N SER A 74 -11.06 -6.56 -2.65
CA SER A 74 -10.24 -7.31 -1.69
C SER A 74 -8.91 -6.64 -1.37
N THR A 75 -8.48 -5.66 -2.17
CA THR A 75 -7.20 -4.95 -2.04
C THR A 75 -7.43 -3.46 -1.86
N GLY A 76 -7.13 -2.92 -0.68
CA GLY A 76 -7.07 -1.47 -0.46
C GLY A 76 -5.74 -0.93 -0.96
N MET A 77 -5.74 0.17 -1.71
CA MET A 77 -4.50 0.79 -2.17
C MET A 77 -4.40 2.25 -1.81
N VAL A 78 -3.25 2.61 -1.26
CA VAL A 78 -2.86 3.97 -0.88
C VAL A 78 -1.65 4.35 -1.74
N PHE A 79 -1.75 5.47 -2.44
CA PHE A 79 -0.73 5.96 -3.36
C PHE A 79 0.13 7.05 -2.73
N GLN A 80 1.28 7.33 -3.30
CA GLN A 80 2.11 8.47 -2.97
C GLN A 80 1.35 9.80 -3.13
N SER A 81 0.59 9.98 -4.21
CA SER A 81 -0.37 11.07 -4.36
C SER A 81 -1.69 10.67 -3.71
N PHE A 82 -2.29 11.55 -2.94
CA PHE A 82 -3.46 11.25 -2.10
C PHE A 82 -4.69 10.80 -2.89
N ASN A 83 -4.83 11.26 -4.14
CA ASN A 83 -5.89 10.89 -5.10
C ASN A 83 -7.31 11.08 -4.56
N LEU A 84 -7.51 12.04 -3.64
CA LEU A 84 -8.83 12.40 -3.15
C LEU A 84 -9.62 13.14 -4.23
N PHE A 85 -10.94 12.96 -4.23
CA PHE A 85 -11.83 13.73 -5.09
C PHE A 85 -11.93 15.17 -4.57
N PRO A 86 -11.36 16.17 -5.25
CA PRO A 86 -11.21 17.53 -4.70
C PRO A 86 -12.56 18.26 -4.54
N HIS A 87 -13.55 17.87 -5.33
CA HIS A 87 -14.90 18.44 -5.33
C HIS A 87 -15.86 17.77 -4.32
N MET A 88 -15.37 16.83 -3.53
CA MET A 88 -16.14 16.13 -2.50
C MET A 88 -15.56 16.41 -1.12
N THR A 89 -16.44 16.46 -0.10
CA THR A 89 -16.01 16.50 1.29
C THR A 89 -15.26 15.22 1.68
N VAL A 90 -14.52 15.25 2.77
CA VAL A 90 -13.86 14.08 3.38
C VAL A 90 -14.87 12.95 3.61
N GLN A 91 -15.99 13.24 4.26
CA GLN A 91 -17.06 12.26 4.46
C GLN A 91 -17.48 11.61 3.14
N ARG A 92 -17.68 12.42 2.09
CA ARG A 92 -18.12 11.90 0.79
C ARG A 92 -17.04 11.07 0.07
N ASN A 93 -15.77 11.43 0.22
CA ASN A 93 -14.64 10.64 -0.30
C ASN A 93 -14.62 9.22 0.28
N ILE A 94 -14.99 9.06 1.57
CA ILE A 94 -14.98 7.76 2.26
C ILE A 94 -16.31 7.01 2.10
N SER A 95 -17.47 7.71 2.13
CA SER A 95 -18.79 7.07 2.10
C SER A 95 -19.19 6.61 0.70
N LEU A 96 -18.83 7.35 -0.36
CA LEU A 96 -19.26 7.05 -1.73
C LEU A 96 -18.82 5.67 -2.22
N PRO A 97 -17.55 5.22 -2.07
CA PRO A 97 -17.14 3.87 -2.47
C PRO A 97 -17.95 2.78 -1.77
N GLN A 98 -18.30 2.94 -0.52
CA GLN A 98 -19.09 1.97 0.25
C GLN A 98 -20.50 1.79 -0.34
N MET A 99 -21.15 2.90 -0.68
CA MET A 99 -22.49 2.88 -1.29
C MET A 99 -22.46 2.27 -2.70
N ARG A 100 -21.43 2.60 -3.50
CA ARG A 100 -21.33 2.18 -4.91
C ARG A 100 -20.84 0.74 -5.09
N VAL A 101 -19.92 0.29 -4.24
CA VAL A 101 -19.24 -1.00 -4.39
C VAL A 101 -19.84 -2.06 -3.47
N LEU A 102 -20.20 -1.68 -2.23
CA LEU A 102 -20.73 -2.60 -1.23
C LEU A 102 -22.27 -2.55 -1.13
N GLY A 103 -22.93 -1.59 -1.79
CA GLY A 103 -24.37 -1.40 -1.71
C GLY A 103 -24.86 -0.95 -0.34
N ARG A 104 -23.98 -0.41 0.52
CA ARG A 104 -24.38 0.13 1.83
C ARG A 104 -25.38 1.26 1.69
N THR A 105 -26.36 1.32 2.60
CA THR A 105 -27.24 2.50 2.68
C THR A 105 -26.42 3.73 3.09
N LYS A 106 -27.00 4.92 2.92
CA LYS A 106 -26.33 6.15 3.34
C LYS A 106 -26.00 6.13 4.83
N GLU A 107 -26.93 5.70 5.67
CA GLU A 107 -26.78 5.61 7.12
C GLU A 107 -25.65 4.65 7.52
N GLN A 108 -25.59 3.47 6.89
CA GLN A 108 -24.53 2.49 7.11
C GLN A 108 -23.15 3.03 6.68
N ALA A 109 -23.09 3.67 5.51
CA ALA A 109 -21.85 4.25 5.00
C ALA A 109 -21.38 5.43 5.85
N ASP A 110 -22.29 6.28 6.33
CA ASP A 110 -21.97 7.43 7.19
C ASP A 110 -21.49 6.96 8.57
N ALA A 111 -22.14 5.96 9.17
CA ALA A 111 -21.70 5.37 10.44
C ALA A 111 -20.31 4.75 10.33
N ARG A 112 -20.05 3.96 9.27
CA ARG A 112 -18.71 3.38 9.02
C ARG A 112 -17.67 4.46 8.74
N THR A 113 -18.04 5.54 8.04
CA THR A 113 -17.16 6.68 7.78
C THR A 113 -16.75 7.38 9.06
N ALA A 114 -17.67 7.57 10.01
CA ALA A 114 -17.36 8.16 11.32
C ALA A 114 -16.31 7.33 12.08
N GLN A 115 -16.48 6.00 12.14
CA GLN A 115 -15.49 5.08 12.75
C GLN A 115 -14.12 5.17 12.09
N LEU A 116 -14.08 5.25 10.74
CA LEU A 116 -12.82 5.36 10.02
C LEU A 116 -12.13 6.70 10.22
N LEU A 117 -12.89 7.79 10.34
CA LEU A 117 -12.36 9.12 10.68
C LEU A 117 -11.79 9.17 12.09
N GLU A 118 -12.44 8.51 13.06
CA GLU A 118 -11.91 8.35 14.41
C GLU A 118 -10.57 7.59 14.37
N ARG A 119 -10.51 6.49 13.64
CA ARG A 119 -9.31 5.64 13.49
C ARG A 119 -8.12 6.37 12.88
N VAL A 120 -8.34 7.35 12.01
CA VAL A 120 -7.27 8.18 11.43
C VAL A 120 -7.12 9.53 12.12
N HIS A 121 -7.76 9.73 13.27
CA HIS A 121 -7.72 10.94 14.13
C HIS A 121 -8.12 12.22 13.40
N LEU A 122 -9.21 12.18 12.59
CA LEU A 122 -9.69 13.30 11.77
C LEU A 122 -11.21 13.46 11.81
N THR A 123 -11.84 13.19 12.96
CA THR A 123 -13.30 13.25 13.14
C THR A 123 -13.86 14.65 12.87
N ASP A 124 -13.11 15.69 13.25
CA ASP A 124 -13.46 17.10 13.06
C ASP A 124 -13.40 17.57 11.59
N LYS A 125 -12.79 16.78 10.72
CA LYS A 125 -12.58 17.12 9.30
C LYS A 125 -13.63 16.54 8.35
N ALA A 126 -14.67 15.88 8.85
CA ALA A 126 -15.67 15.18 8.01
C ALA A 126 -16.27 16.07 6.90
N GLN A 127 -16.56 17.33 7.20
CA GLN A 127 -17.16 18.29 6.27
C GLN A 127 -16.13 19.14 5.50
N ALA A 128 -14.83 18.97 5.78
CA ALA A 128 -13.77 19.69 5.05
C ALA A 128 -13.62 19.15 3.61
N TYR A 129 -13.10 20.00 2.74
CA TYR A 129 -12.68 19.62 1.39
C TYR A 129 -11.17 19.36 1.38
N PRO A 130 -10.65 18.48 0.50
CA PRO A 130 -9.22 18.15 0.42
C PRO A 130 -8.30 19.37 0.37
N ALA A 131 -8.67 20.42 -0.35
CA ALA A 131 -7.89 21.66 -0.46
C ALA A 131 -7.67 22.41 0.87
N ARG A 132 -8.42 22.06 1.93
CA ARG A 132 -8.30 22.67 3.27
C ARG A 132 -7.53 21.78 4.25
N LEU A 133 -6.92 20.71 3.77
CA LEU A 133 -6.21 19.73 4.59
C LEU A 133 -4.70 19.77 4.31
N SER A 134 -3.89 19.52 5.33
CA SER A 134 -2.47 19.25 5.15
C SER A 134 -2.23 17.98 4.33
N GLY A 135 -1.04 17.79 3.78
CA GLY A 135 -0.68 16.58 3.05
C GLY A 135 -0.85 15.32 3.90
N GLY A 136 -0.40 15.35 5.16
CA GLY A 136 -0.56 14.22 6.09
C GLY A 136 -2.04 13.91 6.40
N GLN A 137 -2.87 14.95 6.56
CA GLN A 137 -4.32 14.77 6.71
C GLN A 137 -4.95 14.14 5.46
N GLN A 138 -4.59 14.62 4.26
CA GLN A 138 -5.08 14.05 3.01
C GLN A 138 -4.68 12.57 2.87
N GLN A 139 -3.46 12.21 3.24
CA GLN A 139 -2.99 10.84 3.18
C GLN A 139 -3.73 9.93 4.19
N ARG A 140 -3.96 10.40 5.40
CA ARG A 140 -4.76 9.67 6.39
C ARG A 140 -6.21 9.46 5.92
N ILE A 141 -6.81 10.44 5.24
CA ILE A 141 -8.11 10.26 4.58
C ILE A 141 -8.05 9.24 3.42
N ALA A 142 -6.97 9.21 2.65
CA ALA A 142 -6.78 8.20 1.61
C ALA A 142 -6.70 6.79 2.21
N ILE A 143 -6.05 6.62 3.37
CA ILE A 143 -6.03 5.36 4.14
C ILE A 143 -7.46 5.00 4.58
N ALA A 144 -8.20 5.93 5.20
CA ALA A 144 -9.58 5.71 5.64
C ALA A 144 -10.49 5.30 4.46
N ARG A 145 -10.33 5.94 3.30
CA ARG A 145 -11.08 5.60 2.08
C ARG A 145 -10.75 4.19 1.58
N ALA A 146 -9.48 3.78 1.62
CA ALA A 146 -9.07 2.43 1.22
C ALA A 146 -9.64 1.37 2.18
N LEU A 147 -9.64 1.64 3.49
CA LEU A 147 -10.23 0.78 4.52
C LEU A 147 -11.76 0.69 4.44
N ALA A 148 -12.43 1.65 3.81
CA ALA A 148 -13.89 1.72 3.75
C ALA A 148 -14.54 0.56 2.97
N LEU A 149 -13.78 -0.14 2.13
CA LEU A 149 -14.23 -1.32 1.40
C LEU A 149 -13.95 -2.64 2.12
N ASP A 150 -13.48 -2.60 3.38
CA ASP A 150 -13.11 -3.75 4.21
C ASP A 150 -12.15 -4.71 3.47
N PRO A 151 -11.01 -4.22 2.96
CA PRO A 151 -10.09 -5.01 2.16
C PRO A 151 -9.42 -6.11 2.98
N LYS A 152 -9.01 -7.20 2.32
CA LYS A 152 -8.24 -8.29 2.93
C LYS A 152 -6.76 -7.95 3.09
N VAL A 153 -6.24 -7.09 2.21
CA VAL A 153 -4.86 -6.62 2.22
C VAL A 153 -4.80 -5.14 1.86
N MET A 154 -3.96 -4.40 2.57
CA MET A 154 -3.65 -3.00 2.27
C MET A 154 -2.32 -2.89 1.56
N LEU A 155 -2.30 -2.16 0.46
CA LEU A 155 -1.14 -1.90 -0.38
C LEU A 155 -0.75 -0.43 -0.25
N PHE A 156 0.48 -0.15 0.18
CA PHE A 156 1.00 1.20 0.35
C PHE A 156 2.14 1.46 -0.63
N ASP A 157 1.93 2.37 -1.58
CA ASP A 157 2.92 2.76 -2.60
C ASP A 157 3.56 4.09 -2.21
N GLU A 158 4.66 4.03 -1.43
CA GLU A 158 5.44 5.19 -0.97
C GLU A 158 4.56 6.27 -0.29
N ALA A 159 3.69 5.87 0.63
CA ALA A 159 2.63 6.70 1.19
C ALA A 159 3.11 7.98 1.94
N THR A 160 4.39 8.08 2.29
CA THR A 160 4.97 9.25 2.97
C THR A 160 5.91 10.07 2.11
N SER A 161 6.28 9.61 0.90
CA SER A 161 7.34 10.22 0.08
C SER A 161 7.03 11.63 -0.44
N ALA A 162 5.75 12.04 -0.45
CA ALA A 162 5.30 13.38 -0.85
C ALA A 162 5.05 14.31 0.33
N LEU A 163 5.44 13.92 1.54
CA LEU A 163 5.17 14.64 2.79
C LEU A 163 6.45 15.16 3.42
N ASP A 164 6.31 16.29 4.14
CA ASP A 164 7.34 16.71 5.07
C ASP A 164 7.51 15.68 6.19
N PRO A 165 8.71 15.52 6.78
CA PRO A 165 9.00 14.49 7.77
C PRO A 165 8.02 14.46 8.95
N GLU A 166 7.62 15.62 9.48
CA GLU A 166 6.67 15.69 10.61
C GLU A 166 5.29 15.13 10.23
N LEU A 167 4.76 15.52 9.05
CA LEU A 167 3.49 15.02 8.55
C LEU A 167 3.55 13.54 8.18
N GLY A 168 4.74 13.06 7.75
CA GLY A 168 5.00 11.65 7.50
C GLY A 168 4.85 10.80 8.75
N LEU A 169 5.32 11.29 9.92
CA LEU A 169 5.21 10.57 11.19
C LEU A 169 3.76 10.28 11.59
N GLU A 170 2.84 11.21 11.34
CA GLU A 170 1.40 11.01 11.62
C GLU A 170 0.80 9.88 10.76
N VAL A 171 1.21 9.78 9.50
CA VAL A 171 0.78 8.72 8.59
C VAL A 171 1.38 7.37 9.00
N LEU A 172 2.67 7.33 9.36
CA LEU A 172 3.35 6.14 9.84
C LEU A 172 2.75 5.63 11.16
N ALA A 173 2.28 6.53 12.04
CA ALA A 173 1.57 6.15 13.27
C ALA A 173 0.29 5.38 12.96
N VAL A 174 -0.56 5.89 12.06
CA VAL A 174 -1.78 5.18 11.62
C VAL A 174 -1.44 3.83 10.98
N MET A 175 -0.40 3.75 10.16
CA MET A 175 0.02 2.48 9.55
C MET A 175 0.52 1.47 10.62
N ARG A 176 1.20 1.93 11.68
CA ARG A 176 1.62 1.09 12.80
C ARG A 176 0.41 0.55 13.57
N GLU A 177 -0.59 1.37 13.84
CA GLU A 177 -1.83 0.93 14.49
C GLU A 177 -2.54 -0.17 13.66
N LEU A 178 -2.62 0.00 12.33
CA LEU A 178 -3.17 -1.02 11.44
C LEU A 178 -2.40 -2.35 11.50
N ALA A 179 -1.06 -2.29 11.58
CA ALA A 179 -0.21 -3.47 11.74
C ALA A 179 -0.51 -4.19 13.06
N GLN A 180 -0.57 -3.44 14.17
CA GLN A 180 -0.87 -3.99 15.51
C GLN A 180 -2.25 -4.62 15.60
N GLU A 181 -3.22 -4.15 14.81
CA GLU A 181 -4.56 -4.73 14.69
C GLU A 181 -4.61 -5.99 13.81
N GLY A 182 -3.49 -6.43 13.26
CA GLY A 182 -3.37 -7.63 12.43
C GLY A 182 -3.84 -7.43 10.98
N MET A 183 -3.80 -6.19 10.45
CA MET A 183 -4.07 -5.94 9.04
C MET A 183 -2.94 -6.51 8.18
N THR A 184 -3.28 -7.32 7.20
CA THR A 184 -2.31 -7.77 6.19
C THR A 184 -1.88 -6.57 5.33
N MET A 185 -0.58 -6.30 5.26
CA MET A 185 -0.07 -5.12 4.55
C MET A 185 1.14 -5.44 3.68
N ILE A 186 1.19 -4.79 2.51
CA ILE A 186 2.38 -4.73 1.66
C ILE A 186 2.75 -3.27 1.51
N ILE A 187 3.96 -2.91 1.95
CA ILE A 187 4.40 -1.53 2.07
C ILE A 187 5.65 -1.31 1.22
N VAL A 188 5.53 -0.57 0.13
CA VAL A 188 6.70 -0.02 -0.57
C VAL A 188 7.09 1.27 0.13
N THR A 189 8.31 1.33 0.66
CA THR A 189 8.77 2.49 1.44
C THR A 189 10.26 2.73 1.33
N HIS A 190 10.67 3.99 1.57
CA HIS A 190 12.04 4.40 1.83
C HIS A 190 12.32 4.62 3.32
N GLU A 191 11.31 4.48 4.18
CA GLU A 191 11.40 4.62 5.64
C GLU A 191 11.92 3.32 6.25
N ILE A 192 13.25 3.13 6.24
CA ILE A 192 13.88 1.88 6.69
C ILE A 192 13.66 1.64 8.18
N ALA A 193 13.69 2.68 9.00
CA ALA A 193 13.43 2.56 10.44
C ALA A 193 12.00 2.08 10.71
N PHE A 194 11.03 2.60 9.99
CA PHE A 194 9.64 2.16 10.08
C PHE A 194 9.47 0.71 9.60
N ALA A 195 10.10 0.34 8.47
CA ALA A 195 10.09 -1.03 7.99
C ALA A 195 10.70 -2.01 9.00
N ALA A 196 11.79 -1.61 9.67
CA ALA A 196 12.43 -2.42 10.72
C ALA A 196 11.56 -2.60 11.97
N ASP A 197 10.68 -1.64 12.26
CA ASP A 197 9.85 -1.61 13.46
C ASP A 197 8.53 -2.39 13.27
N VAL A 198 7.92 -2.32 12.08
CA VAL A 198 6.56 -2.84 11.88
C VAL A 198 6.46 -4.07 10.99
N ALA A 199 7.47 -4.36 10.16
CA ALA A 199 7.38 -5.47 9.22
C ALA A 199 7.76 -6.80 9.88
N ASP A 200 6.98 -7.84 9.57
CA ASP A 200 7.36 -9.23 9.88
C ASP A 200 8.44 -9.72 8.91
N ARG A 201 8.39 -9.23 7.68
CA ARG A 201 9.34 -9.58 6.62
C ARG A 201 9.70 -8.37 5.77
N VAL A 202 10.98 -8.25 5.46
CA VAL A 202 11.53 -7.27 4.53
C VAL A 202 11.98 -7.96 3.25
N ILE A 203 11.60 -7.39 2.12
CA ILE A 203 11.99 -7.81 0.77
C ILE A 203 12.83 -6.71 0.15
N VAL A 204 14.01 -7.05 -0.31
CA VAL A 204 14.88 -6.13 -1.05
C VAL A 204 14.79 -6.45 -2.54
N MET A 205 14.36 -5.47 -3.33
CA MET A 205 14.31 -5.60 -4.79
C MET A 205 15.43 -4.80 -5.46
N ALA A 206 16.00 -5.38 -6.52
CA ALA A 206 16.90 -4.70 -7.43
C ALA A 206 16.76 -5.27 -8.84
N ASN A 207 16.81 -4.41 -9.87
CA ASN A 207 16.76 -4.79 -11.29
C ASN A 207 15.53 -5.67 -11.66
N GLY A 208 14.40 -5.45 -10.96
CA GLY A 208 13.17 -6.19 -11.19
C GLY A 208 13.07 -7.55 -10.49
N GLU A 209 14.02 -7.89 -9.63
CA GLU A 209 14.10 -9.18 -8.94
C GLU A 209 14.14 -9.00 -7.42
N ILE A 210 13.69 -10.02 -6.68
CA ILE A 210 13.93 -10.10 -5.23
C ILE A 210 15.35 -10.62 -5.05
N ILE A 211 16.22 -9.79 -4.42
CA ILE A 211 17.63 -10.17 -4.18
C ILE A 211 17.88 -10.68 -2.77
N GLU A 212 17.00 -10.34 -1.82
CA GLU A 212 17.05 -10.82 -0.45
C GLU A 212 15.69 -10.64 0.21
N GLN A 213 15.32 -11.57 1.09
CA GLN A 213 14.13 -11.44 1.93
C GLN A 213 14.30 -12.18 3.26
N GLY A 214 13.63 -11.71 4.29
CA GLY A 214 13.67 -12.33 5.62
C GLY A 214 13.19 -11.38 6.71
N PRO A 215 13.33 -11.77 7.99
CA PRO A 215 13.03 -10.89 9.11
C PRO A 215 13.85 -9.60 9.05
N PRO A 216 13.33 -8.47 9.56
CA PRO A 216 14.02 -7.17 9.52
C PRO A 216 15.45 -7.21 10.05
N ASP A 217 15.71 -7.89 11.16
CA ASP A 217 17.05 -8.00 11.73
C ASP A 217 18.04 -8.70 10.81
N ALA A 218 17.62 -9.73 10.11
CA ALA A 218 18.47 -10.44 9.16
C ALA A 218 18.78 -9.61 7.91
N VAL A 219 17.75 -8.94 7.34
CA VAL A 219 17.87 -8.25 6.05
C VAL A 219 18.43 -6.83 6.19
N ILE A 220 18.02 -6.08 7.23
CA ILE A 220 18.42 -4.68 7.40
C ILE A 220 19.74 -4.58 8.17
N ARG A 221 19.87 -5.31 9.29
CA ARG A 221 21.06 -5.19 10.17
C ARG A 221 22.22 -6.09 9.72
N ASN A 222 21.92 -7.30 9.23
CA ASN A 222 22.91 -8.30 8.85
C ASN A 222 22.69 -8.84 7.43
N PRO A 223 22.64 -7.97 6.39
CA PRO A 223 22.34 -8.40 5.04
C PRO A 223 23.39 -9.39 4.49
N SER A 224 22.92 -10.50 3.92
CA SER A 224 23.75 -11.53 3.32
C SER A 224 24.22 -11.15 1.91
N SER A 225 23.34 -10.51 1.12
CA SER A 225 23.63 -10.07 -0.24
C SER A 225 24.58 -8.86 -0.27
N PRO A 226 25.67 -8.89 -1.04
CA PRO A 226 26.53 -7.72 -1.24
C PRO A 226 25.77 -6.50 -1.78
N ARG A 227 24.76 -6.74 -2.64
CA ARG A 227 23.93 -5.67 -3.22
C ARG A 227 23.01 -5.03 -2.18
N THR A 228 22.45 -5.82 -1.28
CA THR A 228 21.66 -5.34 -0.15
C THR A 228 22.52 -4.50 0.79
N ARG A 229 23.74 -4.96 1.13
CA ARG A 229 24.69 -4.19 1.94
C ARG A 229 25.01 -2.84 1.29
N GLN A 230 25.27 -2.82 -0.02
CA GLN A 230 25.53 -1.58 -0.74
C GLN A 230 24.34 -0.62 -0.68
N PHE A 231 23.11 -1.14 -0.85
CA PHE A 231 21.89 -0.34 -0.76
C PHE A 231 21.73 0.31 0.61
N PHE A 232 21.82 -0.46 1.71
CA PHE A 232 21.63 0.10 3.04
C PHE A 232 22.73 1.06 3.45
N ARG A 233 24.02 0.84 3.08
CA ARG A 233 25.09 1.83 3.28
C ARG A 233 24.74 3.15 2.62
N ALA A 234 24.33 3.14 1.36
CA ALA A 234 23.95 4.36 0.64
C ALA A 234 22.74 5.10 1.24
N VAL A 235 21.85 4.40 1.97
CA VAL A 235 20.73 5.00 2.69
C VAL A 235 21.19 5.61 4.02
N VAL A 236 22.09 4.94 4.75
CA VAL A 236 22.64 5.44 6.03
C VAL A 236 23.54 6.65 5.82
N ASP A 237 24.39 6.64 4.80
CA ASP A 237 25.34 7.72 4.50
C ASP A 237 24.65 9.01 4.01
N ARG A 238 23.34 8.97 3.73
CA ARG A 238 22.53 10.16 3.31
C ARG A 238 21.82 10.85 4.47
N ARG A 239 21.95 10.34 5.69
CA ARG A 239 21.44 10.95 6.94
C ARG A 239 22.55 11.65 7.67
#